data_0dc881c906a95444bba9d133a82701ef
#
_entry.id   0dc881c906a95444bba9d133a82701ef
#
_cell.length_a   1.000
_cell.length_b   1.000
_cell.length_c   1.000
_cell.angle_alpha   90.00
_cell.angle_beta   90.00
_cell.angle_gamma   90.00
#
_symmetry.space_group_name_H-M   'P 1'
#
loop_
_entity.id
_entity.type
_entity.pdbx_description
1 polymer ?
#
loop_
_entity_poly.entity_id
_entity_poly.type
_entity_poly.pdbx_seq_one_letter_code
_entity_poly.pdbx_strand_id
1 'polypeptide(L)'
;ASLLNLGSLKTMQSIPQTVAQNLLHANQLSAENLAQSLALIGAHHVDYADIYCQRTAFESWHLDEGMVKSGSYQIDQGVGVRAVSGEKTAFAYADSLSADAIRRAAQAVRVIGEAGNTAPVRVPAQVSGCPNAYGALNPIATLDSPQKVALLQKVETLARAADTRIVQVMAGLTCEHDMVYIARLDGKHAADIRPLVRLSLTVIAKQGERREQGSAGGGGR
;
A
#
# COMPACT_ATOMS: atom_id res chain seq x y z
N ALA A 1 -19.45 -31.33 -34.24
CA ALA A 1 -19.49 -31.24 -32.78
C ALA A 1 -18.21 -30.56 -32.30
N SER A 2 -18.25 -29.24 -32.11
CA SER A 2 -17.12 -28.44 -31.65
C SER A 2 -17.33 -28.17 -30.16
N LEU A 3 -16.51 -28.73 -29.31
CA LEU A 3 -16.44 -28.47 -27.88
C LEU A 3 -15.81 -27.08 -27.69
N LEU A 4 -16.63 -26.11 -27.36
CA LEU A 4 -16.22 -24.81 -26.87
C LEU A 4 -15.50 -25.01 -25.52
N ASN A 5 -14.20 -24.79 -25.53
CA ASN A 5 -13.32 -24.76 -24.38
C ASN A 5 -13.71 -23.53 -23.53
N LEU A 6 -14.51 -23.73 -22.50
CA LEU A 6 -14.83 -22.74 -21.48
C LEU A 6 -13.55 -22.48 -20.69
N GLY A 7 -12.77 -21.51 -21.18
CA GLY A 7 -11.62 -20.98 -20.48
C GLY A 7 -12.03 -20.58 -19.06
N SER A 8 -11.30 -21.09 -18.09
CA SER A 8 -11.40 -20.83 -16.66
C SER A 8 -11.64 -19.35 -16.38
N LEU A 9 -12.88 -19.01 -16.03
CA LEU A 9 -13.22 -17.73 -15.38
C LEU A 9 -12.43 -17.72 -14.06
N LYS A 10 -11.27 -17.06 -14.04
CA LYS A 10 -10.62 -16.69 -12.79
C LYS A 10 -11.62 -15.86 -12.01
N THR A 11 -12.24 -16.46 -11.00
CA THR A 11 -13.11 -15.76 -10.05
C THR A 11 -12.31 -14.58 -9.51
N MET A 12 -12.73 -13.35 -9.83
CA MET A 12 -12.07 -12.16 -9.30
C MET A 12 -12.22 -12.20 -7.78
N GLN A 13 -11.10 -12.38 -7.09
CA GLN A 13 -11.07 -12.33 -5.64
C GLN A 13 -11.50 -10.94 -5.18
N SER A 14 -12.30 -10.87 -4.13
CA SER A 14 -12.64 -9.58 -3.51
C SER A 14 -11.39 -8.93 -2.89
N ILE A 15 -11.41 -7.60 -2.74
CA ILE A 15 -10.30 -6.86 -2.08
C ILE A 15 -9.93 -7.48 -0.73
N PRO A 16 -10.89 -7.77 0.19
CA PRO A 16 -10.56 -8.43 1.46
C PRO A 16 -9.86 -9.79 1.30
N GLN A 17 -10.29 -10.60 0.33
CA GLN A 17 -9.65 -11.91 0.06
C GLN A 17 -8.22 -11.73 -0.47
N THR A 18 -8.03 -10.81 -1.40
CA THR A 18 -6.72 -10.50 -1.97
C THR A 18 -5.75 -10.00 -0.90
N VAL A 19 -6.21 -9.08 -0.05
CA VAL A 19 -5.40 -8.54 1.05
C VAL A 19 -5.08 -9.62 2.09
N ALA A 20 -6.07 -10.41 2.50
CA ALA A 20 -5.83 -11.52 3.44
C ALA A 20 -4.78 -12.50 2.89
N GLN A 21 -4.88 -12.86 1.61
CA GLN A 21 -3.94 -13.77 0.97
C GLN A 21 -2.52 -13.19 0.89
N ASN A 22 -2.36 -11.94 0.43
CA ASN A 22 -1.07 -11.35 0.12
C ASN A 22 -0.42 -10.64 1.31
N LEU A 23 -1.20 -10.26 2.33
CA LEU A 23 -0.70 -9.56 3.50
C LEU A 23 -0.65 -10.46 4.74
N LEU A 24 -1.70 -11.23 5.03
CA LEU A 24 -1.73 -12.09 6.19
C LEU A 24 -1.14 -13.47 5.90
N HIS A 25 -1.74 -14.25 5.00
CA HIS A 25 -1.32 -15.63 4.75
C HIS A 25 0.11 -15.73 4.23
N ALA A 26 0.55 -14.79 3.37
CA ALA A 26 1.93 -14.72 2.89
C ALA A 26 2.95 -14.54 4.02
N ASN A 27 2.53 -13.97 5.16
CA ASN A 27 3.33 -13.80 6.38
C ASN A 27 2.96 -14.82 7.49
N GLN A 28 2.26 -15.92 7.12
CA GLN A 28 1.80 -16.97 8.04
C GLN A 28 0.91 -16.44 9.17
N LEU A 29 0.17 -15.38 8.90
CA LEU A 29 -0.79 -14.77 9.80
C LEU A 29 -2.21 -15.19 9.44
N SER A 30 -3.07 -15.24 10.45
CA SER A 30 -4.52 -15.45 10.29
C SER A 30 -5.30 -14.42 11.11
N ALA A 31 -6.59 -14.30 10.84
CA ALA A 31 -7.48 -13.45 11.62
C ALA A 31 -7.52 -13.88 13.11
N GLU A 32 -7.33 -15.17 13.37
CA GLU A 32 -7.27 -15.73 14.74
C GLU A 32 -6.03 -15.23 15.49
N ASN A 33 -4.86 -15.12 14.83
CA ASN A 33 -3.64 -14.55 15.45
C ASN A 33 -3.87 -13.10 15.87
N LEU A 34 -4.56 -12.31 15.03
CA LEU A 34 -4.92 -10.94 15.36
C LEU A 34 -5.90 -10.87 16.52
N ALA A 35 -6.94 -11.71 16.50
CA ALA A 35 -7.94 -11.79 17.56
C ALA A 35 -7.32 -12.20 18.90
N GLN A 36 -6.41 -13.17 18.91
CA GLN A 36 -5.66 -13.57 20.10
C GLN A 36 -4.83 -12.42 20.68
N SER A 37 -4.16 -11.65 19.81
CA SER A 37 -3.36 -10.49 20.23
C SER A 37 -4.24 -9.35 20.77
N LEU A 38 -5.42 -9.11 20.15
CA LEU A 38 -6.41 -8.15 20.65
C LEU A 38 -6.99 -8.59 22.00
N ALA A 39 -7.21 -9.89 22.21
CA ALA A 39 -7.69 -10.42 23.49
C ALA A 39 -6.70 -10.16 24.63
N LEU A 40 -5.37 -10.17 24.37
CA LEU A 40 -4.37 -9.77 25.36
C LEU A 40 -4.53 -8.31 25.81
N ILE A 41 -4.92 -7.43 24.89
CA ILE A 41 -5.18 -6.02 25.20
C ILE A 41 -6.52 -5.89 25.93
N GLY A 42 -7.56 -6.58 25.44
CA GLY A 42 -8.91 -6.57 26.01
C GLY A 42 -9.01 -7.21 27.40
N ALA A 43 -7.97 -7.92 27.87
CA ALA A 43 -7.84 -8.37 29.25
C ALA A 43 -7.62 -7.20 30.24
N HIS A 44 -7.43 -6.01 29.75
CA HIS A 44 -7.31 -4.76 30.50
C HIS A 44 -8.49 -3.84 30.18
N HIS A 45 -8.80 -2.89 31.07
CA HIS A 45 -9.86 -1.91 30.82
C HIS A 45 -9.42 -0.91 29.76
N VAL A 46 -9.68 -1.25 28.48
CA VAL A 46 -9.44 -0.38 27.33
C VAL A 46 -10.76 -0.15 26.60
N ASP A 47 -10.97 1.10 26.14
CA ASP A 47 -12.18 1.50 25.42
C ASP A 47 -12.09 1.13 23.94
N TYR A 48 -10.86 1.08 23.40
CA TYR A 48 -10.61 0.81 22.00
C TYR A 48 -9.23 0.18 21.83
N ALA A 49 -9.12 -0.79 20.93
CA ALA A 49 -7.83 -1.24 20.41
C ALA A 49 -7.96 -1.69 18.95
N ASP A 50 -6.90 -1.49 18.19
CA ASP A 50 -6.77 -1.97 16.83
C ASP A 50 -5.35 -2.46 16.51
N ILE A 51 -5.29 -3.34 15.54
CA ILE A 51 -4.07 -3.81 14.87
C ILE A 51 -4.18 -3.37 13.42
N TYR A 52 -3.18 -2.64 12.95
CA TYR A 52 -3.05 -2.14 11.59
C TYR A 52 -1.86 -2.84 10.93
N CYS A 53 -2.13 -3.69 9.95
CA CYS A 53 -1.11 -4.34 9.15
C CYS A 53 -1.04 -3.65 7.79
N GLN A 54 0.18 -3.35 7.32
CA GLN A 54 0.40 -2.67 6.04
C GLN A 54 1.55 -3.32 5.28
N ARG A 55 1.44 -3.34 3.96
CA ARG A 55 2.51 -3.66 3.02
C ARG A 55 2.40 -2.76 1.81
N THR A 56 3.41 -1.95 1.62
CA THR A 56 3.53 -1.03 0.48
C THR A 56 4.64 -1.52 -0.43
N ALA A 57 4.31 -1.81 -1.69
CA ALA A 57 5.28 -1.97 -2.75
C ALA A 57 5.40 -0.64 -3.50
N PHE A 58 6.61 -0.19 -3.68
CA PHE A 58 6.93 1.07 -4.34
C PHE A 58 7.90 0.82 -5.48
N GLU A 59 7.66 1.44 -6.62
CA GLU A 59 8.54 1.40 -7.78
C GLU A 59 8.69 2.81 -8.36
N SER A 60 9.91 3.18 -8.72
CA SER A 60 10.17 4.43 -9.41
C SER A 60 11.13 4.25 -10.57
N TRP A 61 10.92 5.05 -11.61
CA TRP A 61 11.74 5.14 -12.81
C TRP A 61 12.06 6.60 -13.09
N HIS A 62 13.31 6.87 -13.38
CA HIS A 62 13.76 8.21 -13.71
C HIS A 62 14.53 8.23 -15.02
N LEU A 63 14.09 9.07 -15.95
CA LEU A 63 14.71 9.32 -17.23
C LEU A 63 15.24 10.76 -17.27
N ASP A 64 16.44 10.92 -17.77
CA ASP A 64 17.09 12.20 -18.00
C ASP A 64 17.84 12.14 -19.34
N GLU A 65 17.57 13.08 -20.22
CA GLU A 65 18.17 13.20 -21.55
C GLU A 65 18.14 11.89 -22.37
N GLY A 66 16.96 11.28 -22.49
CA GLY A 66 16.72 10.07 -23.30
C GLY A 66 17.18 8.78 -22.66
N MET A 67 17.87 8.83 -21.52
CA MET A 67 18.41 7.67 -20.83
C MET A 67 17.74 7.45 -19.50
N VAL A 68 17.35 6.20 -19.21
CA VAL A 68 16.94 5.82 -17.86
C VAL A 68 18.17 5.81 -16.95
N LYS A 69 18.19 6.72 -15.99
CA LYS A 69 19.29 6.87 -15.03
C LYS A 69 19.14 5.95 -13.83
N SER A 70 17.90 5.70 -13.41
CA SER A 70 17.62 4.83 -12.27
C SER A 70 16.24 4.19 -12.38
N GLY A 71 16.16 2.98 -11.85
CA GLY A 71 14.93 2.30 -11.51
C GLY A 71 15.10 1.72 -10.10
N SER A 72 14.09 1.86 -9.24
CA SER A 72 14.11 1.30 -7.90
C SER A 72 12.82 0.54 -7.62
N TYR A 73 12.93 -0.51 -6.84
CA TYR A 73 11.81 -1.27 -6.32
C TYR A 73 12.08 -1.56 -4.85
N GLN A 74 11.11 -1.28 -4.00
CA GLN A 74 11.20 -1.56 -2.57
C GLN A 74 9.86 -2.06 -2.04
N ILE A 75 9.92 -2.84 -0.96
CA ILE A 75 8.76 -3.27 -0.19
C ILE A 75 8.97 -2.81 1.23
N ASP A 76 7.99 -2.08 1.74
CA ASP A 76 7.87 -1.72 3.14
C ASP A 76 6.68 -2.45 3.75
N GLN A 77 6.85 -3.05 4.93
CA GLN A 77 5.75 -3.69 5.62
C GLN A 77 5.92 -3.58 7.12
N GLY A 78 4.81 -3.62 7.84
CA GLY A 78 4.86 -3.55 9.28
C GLY A 78 3.48 -3.67 9.92
N VAL A 79 3.50 -3.67 11.23
CA VAL A 79 2.32 -3.68 12.07
C VAL A 79 2.37 -2.55 13.09
N GLY A 80 1.24 -1.86 13.26
CA GLY A 80 0.99 -0.94 14.36
C GLY A 80 -0.12 -1.50 15.25
N VAL A 81 0.06 -1.42 16.54
CA VAL A 81 -0.95 -1.81 17.53
C VAL A 81 -1.23 -0.60 18.41
N ARG A 82 -2.51 -0.27 18.57
CA ARG A 82 -2.96 0.87 19.34
C ARG A 82 -3.98 0.44 20.39
N ALA A 83 -3.90 1.02 21.57
CA ALA A 83 -4.90 0.89 22.63
C ALA A 83 -5.24 2.26 23.22
N VAL A 84 -6.50 2.46 23.58
CA VAL A 84 -7.04 3.69 24.17
C VAL A 84 -7.78 3.34 25.46
N SER A 85 -7.51 4.08 26.53
CA SER A 85 -8.21 3.98 27.82
C SER A 85 -8.42 5.38 28.36
N GLY A 86 -9.69 5.86 28.36
CA GLY A 86 -10.02 7.24 28.65
C GLY A 86 -9.32 8.20 27.70
N GLU A 87 -8.57 9.14 28.23
CA GLU A 87 -7.79 10.12 27.46
C GLU A 87 -6.37 9.63 27.10
N LYS A 88 -5.98 8.41 27.52
CA LYS A 88 -4.66 7.86 27.26
C LYS A 88 -4.65 7.02 26.01
N THR A 89 -3.59 7.15 25.20
CA THR A 89 -3.34 6.31 24.03
C THR A 89 -1.94 5.68 24.13
N ALA A 90 -1.86 4.37 23.95
CA ALA A 90 -0.61 3.66 23.74
C ALA A 90 -0.51 3.18 22.31
N PHE A 91 0.70 3.23 21.76
CA PHE A 91 1.00 2.75 20.42
C PHE A 91 2.33 2.03 20.41
N ALA A 92 2.37 0.88 19.73
CA ALA A 92 3.58 0.14 19.46
C ALA A 92 3.58 -0.31 18.00
N TYR A 93 4.76 -0.38 17.39
CA TYR A 93 4.90 -0.82 16.00
C TYR A 93 6.08 -1.77 15.85
N ALA A 94 6.08 -2.55 14.77
CA ALA A 94 7.18 -3.35 14.32
C ALA A 94 7.20 -3.37 12.77
N ASP A 95 8.41 -3.44 12.20
CA ASP A 95 8.68 -3.55 10.77
C ASP A 95 8.54 -4.98 10.22
N SER A 96 8.10 -5.90 11.06
CA SER A 96 7.88 -7.30 10.73
C SER A 96 6.41 -7.68 10.89
N LEU A 97 5.84 -8.27 9.85
CA LEU A 97 4.52 -8.89 9.88
C LEU A 97 4.65 -10.35 10.34
N SER A 98 4.68 -10.57 11.65
CA SER A 98 4.70 -11.90 12.24
C SER A 98 3.81 -11.97 13.49
N ALA A 99 3.31 -13.16 13.81
CA ALA A 99 2.47 -13.36 15.00
C ALA A 99 3.20 -12.95 16.28
N ASP A 100 4.51 -13.18 16.34
CA ASP A 100 5.33 -12.82 17.49
C ASP A 100 5.52 -11.30 17.62
N ALA A 101 5.75 -10.58 16.51
CA ALA A 101 5.84 -9.13 16.50
C ALA A 101 4.53 -8.48 16.95
N ILE A 102 3.40 -8.96 16.42
CA ILE A 102 2.06 -8.49 16.81
C ILE A 102 1.80 -8.74 18.29
N ARG A 103 2.11 -9.93 18.77
CA ARG A 103 1.94 -10.29 20.19
C ARG A 103 2.79 -9.40 21.10
N ARG A 104 4.06 -9.14 20.76
CA ARG A 104 4.93 -8.22 21.55
C ARG A 104 4.39 -6.80 21.55
N ALA A 105 3.95 -6.28 20.41
CA ALA A 105 3.34 -4.96 20.31
C ALA A 105 2.05 -4.88 21.14
N ALA A 106 1.19 -5.91 21.11
CA ALA A 106 -0.01 -5.99 21.93
C ALA A 106 0.32 -6.01 23.43
N GLN A 107 1.36 -6.74 23.83
CA GLN A 107 1.84 -6.75 25.21
C GLN A 107 2.37 -5.38 25.67
N ALA A 108 3.01 -4.63 24.76
CA ALA A 108 3.52 -3.30 25.09
C ALA A 108 2.39 -2.28 25.32
N VAL A 109 1.33 -2.32 24.49
CA VAL A 109 0.24 -1.34 24.59
C VAL A 109 -0.78 -1.66 25.68
N ARG A 110 -0.92 -2.94 26.09
CA ARG A 110 -1.94 -3.34 27.08
C ARG A 110 -1.77 -2.68 28.45
N VAL A 111 -0.55 -2.24 28.77
CA VAL A 111 -0.23 -1.61 30.08
C VAL A 111 -0.92 -0.26 30.30
N ILE A 112 -1.56 0.31 29.26
CA ILE A 112 -2.28 1.58 29.37
C ILE A 112 -3.57 1.44 30.17
N GLY A 113 -4.21 0.26 30.13
CA GLY A 113 -5.41 -0.06 30.89
C GLY A 113 -5.12 -0.73 32.22
N GLU A 114 -6.05 -0.66 33.14
CA GLU A 114 -6.01 -1.48 34.38
C GLU A 114 -6.33 -2.93 34.07
N ALA A 115 -5.81 -3.87 34.89
CA ALA A 115 -6.12 -5.28 34.71
C ALA A 115 -7.63 -5.54 34.86
N GLY A 116 -8.19 -6.26 33.90
CA GLY A 116 -9.61 -6.61 33.83
C GLY A 116 -9.83 -8.08 33.44
N ASN A 117 -11.06 -8.44 33.18
CA ASN A 117 -11.41 -9.80 32.74
C ASN A 117 -11.20 -9.95 31.23
N THR A 118 -10.58 -11.05 30.83
CA THR A 118 -10.38 -11.41 29.42
C THR A 118 -11.72 -11.73 28.75
N ALA A 119 -12.09 -10.98 27.74
CA ALA A 119 -13.20 -11.31 26.88
C ALA A 119 -12.69 -11.85 25.54
N PRO A 120 -13.30 -12.94 24.99
CA PRO A 120 -12.88 -13.43 23.69
C PRO A 120 -13.23 -12.44 22.60
N VAL A 121 -12.25 -12.10 21.75
CA VAL A 121 -12.48 -11.28 20.56
C VAL A 121 -13.00 -12.19 19.44
N ARG A 122 -14.13 -11.81 18.84
CA ARG A 122 -14.73 -12.58 17.76
C ARG A 122 -13.97 -12.32 16.45
N VAL A 123 -13.69 -13.41 15.72
CA VAL A 123 -13.25 -13.31 14.33
C VAL A 123 -14.50 -13.13 13.46
N PRO A 124 -14.60 -12.09 12.63
CA PRO A 124 -15.76 -11.90 11.79
C PRO A 124 -15.81 -12.93 10.66
N ALA A 125 -17.02 -13.37 10.31
CA ALA A 125 -17.24 -14.23 9.15
C ALA A 125 -16.89 -13.52 7.82
N GLN A 126 -17.00 -12.20 7.80
CA GLN A 126 -16.67 -11.38 6.63
C GLN A 126 -15.85 -10.16 7.05
N VAL A 127 -14.83 -9.86 6.25
CA VAL A 127 -14.05 -8.63 6.37
C VAL A 127 -14.69 -7.56 5.50
N SER A 128 -14.93 -6.39 6.06
CA SER A 128 -15.47 -5.26 5.30
C SER A 128 -14.42 -4.72 4.34
N GLY A 129 -14.79 -4.54 3.07
CA GLY A 129 -14.03 -3.72 2.12
C GLY A 129 -14.44 -2.26 2.25
N CYS A 130 -13.55 -1.35 1.89
CA CYS A 130 -13.95 0.03 1.64
C CYS A 130 -14.82 0.11 0.39
N PRO A 131 -15.79 1.06 0.30
CA PRO A 131 -16.45 1.33 -0.97
C PRO A 131 -15.40 1.55 -2.06
N ASN A 132 -15.59 0.92 -3.23
CA ASN A 132 -14.64 1.03 -4.34
C ASN A 132 -14.59 2.46 -4.88
N ALA A 133 -13.79 3.31 -4.26
CA ALA A 133 -13.53 4.67 -4.75
C ALA A 133 -12.53 4.65 -5.92
N TYR A 134 -11.77 3.57 -6.07
CA TYR A 134 -10.76 3.35 -7.11
C TYR A 134 -10.55 1.85 -7.35
N GLY A 135 -9.95 1.49 -8.49
CA GLY A 135 -9.66 0.08 -8.82
C GLY A 135 -8.56 -0.51 -7.94
N ALA A 136 -8.59 -1.83 -7.76
CA ALA A 136 -7.58 -2.57 -6.99
C ALA A 136 -6.41 -3.09 -7.87
N LEU A 137 -6.23 -2.53 -9.07
CA LEU A 137 -5.15 -2.93 -9.97
C LEU A 137 -3.78 -2.63 -9.35
N ASN A 138 -2.86 -3.58 -9.49
CA ASN A 138 -1.47 -3.33 -9.10
C ASN A 138 -0.75 -2.54 -10.21
N PRO A 139 -0.47 -1.24 -10.02
CA PRO A 139 0.12 -0.42 -11.07
C PRO A 139 1.56 -0.81 -11.41
N ILE A 140 2.26 -1.47 -10.47
CA ILE A 140 3.62 -1.96 -10.69
C ILE A 140 3.62 -3.11 -11.70
N ALA A 141 2.59 -3.97 -11.65
CA ALA A 141 2.46 -5.13 -12.52
C ALA A 141 1.72 -4.85 -13.84
N THR A 142 1.09 -3.68 -13.99
CA THR A 142 0.27 -3.34 -15.17
C THR A 142 1.12 -3.17 -16.44
N LEU A 143 2.31 -2.60 -16.31
CA LEU A 143 3.28 -2.44 -17.38
C LEU A 143 4.57 -3.17 -16.99
N ASP A 144 5.23 -3.81 -17.94
CA ASP A 144 6.57 -4.33 -17.75
C ASP A 144 7.64 -3.22 -17.80
N SER A 145 8.87 -3.54 -17.43
CA SER A 145 9.97 -2.56 -17.42
C SER A 145 10.23 -1.91 -18.79
N PRO A 146 10.28 -2.65 -19.91
CA PRO A 146 10.39 -2.05 -21.23
C PRO A 146 9.27 -1.08 -21.58
N GLN A 147 8.02 -1.40 -21.22
CA GLN A 147 6.85 -0.55 -21.47
C GLN A 147 6.92 0.74 -20.65
N LYS A 148 7.37 0.68 -19.40
CA LYS A 148 7.59 1.87 -18.55
C LYS A 148 8.66 2.78 -19.12
N VAL A 149 9.77 2.20 -19.57
CA VAL A 149 10.84 2.94 -20.26
C VAL A 149 10.32 3.61 -21.52
N ALA A 150 9.60 2.88 -22.38
CA ALA A 150 9.01 3.42 -23.60
C ALA A 150 8.02 4.56 -23.32
N LEU A 151 7.25 4.47 -22.22
CA LEU A 151 6.36 5.54 -21.79
C LEU A 151 7.15 6.82 -21.47
N LEU A 152 8.22 6.72 -20.69
CA LEU A 152 9.07 7.87 -20.33
C LEU A 152 9.76 8.48 -21.55
N GLN A 153 10.26 7.65 -22.48
CA GLN A 153 10.85 8.12 -23.75
C GLN A 153 9.83 8.83 -24.63
N LYS A 154 8.58 8.35 -24.67
CA LYS A 154 7.48 9.02 -25.36
C LYS A 154 7.19 10.39 -24.75
N VAL A 155 7.17 10.51 -23.42
CA VAL A 155 6.98 11.79 -22.73
C VAL A 155 8.09 12.79 -23.10
N GLU A 156 9.34 12.35 -23.12
CA GLU A 156 10.47 13.19 -23.54
C GLU A 156 10.32 13.64 -24.99
N THR A 157 10.02 12.72 -25.90
CA THR A 157 9.84 13.03 -27.32
C THR A 157 8.74 14.09 -27.52
N LEU A 158 7.62 13.97 -26.82
CA LEU A 158 6.52 14.94 -26.89
C LEU A 158 6.93 16.30 -26.30
N ALA A 159 7.67 16.30 -25.17
CA ALA A 159 8.17 17.53 -24.57
C ALA A 159 9.11 18.30 -25.52
N ARG A 160 10.10 17.60 -26.11
CA ARG A 160 11.02 18.22 -27.08
C ARG A 160 10.34 18.73 -28.35
N ALA A 161 9.30 18.03 -28.78
CA ALA A 161 8.51 18.47 -29.96
C ALA A 161 7.65 19.70 -29.68
N ALA A 162 7.31 19.99 -28.42
CA ALA A 162 6.48 21.12 -28.04
C ALA A 162 7.20 22.48 -28.20
N ASP A 163 8.52 22.53 -27.96
CA ASP A 163 9.31 23.75 -28.11
C ASP A 163 10.79 23.41 -28.38
N THR A 164 11.33 23.96 -29.49
CA THR A 164 12.72 23.75 -29.91
C THR A 164 13.75 24.33 -28.96
N ARG A 165 13.36 25.19 -28.03
CA ARG A 165 14.22 25.77 -26.99
C ARG A 165 14.44 24.81 -25.81
N ILE A 166 13.70 23.69 -25.72
CA ILE A 166 13.88 22.71 -24.67
C ILE A 166 15.21 22.00 -24.87
N VAL A 167 16.13 22.22 -23.95
CA VAL A 167 17.49 21.68 -23.98
C VAL A 167 17.64 20.47 -23.05
N GLN A 168 16.81 20.34 -22.02
CA GLN A 168 16.85 19.19 -21.10
C GLN A 168 15.43 18.75 -20.72
N VAL A 169 15.24 17.45 -20.62
CA VAL A 169 13.98 16.83 -20.19
C VAL A 169 14.26 15.77 -19.13
N MET A 170 13.62 15.91 -18.00
CA MET A 170 13.62 14.92 -16.91
C MET A 170 12.19 14.40 -16.75
N ALA A 171 12.02 13.08 -16.84
CA ALA A 171 10.71 12.43 -16.66
C ALA A 171 10.81 11.37 -15.57
N GLY A 172 9.78 11.28 -14.74
CA GLY A 172 9.70 10.30 -13.66
C GLY A 172 8.35 9.58 -13.64
N LEU A 173 8.37 8.27 -13.42
CA LEU A 173 7.20 7.45 -13.17
C LEU A 173 7.33 6.82 -11.79
N THR A 174 6.33 7.00 -10.94
CA THR A 174 6.25 6.39 -9.63
C THR A 174 4.97 5.58 -9.54
N CYS A 175 5.08 4.35 -9.08
CA CYS A 175 3.97 3.44 -8.86
C CYS A 175 4.01 2.95 -7.41
N GLU A 176 2.86 2.94 -6.74
CA GLU A 176 2.70 2.43 -5.39
C GLU A 176 1.52 1.48 -5.33
N HIS A 177 1.70 0.37 -4.66
CA HIS A 177 0.65 -0.60 -4.37
C HIS A 177 0.64 -0.87 -2.87
N ASP A 178 -0.29 -0.22 -2.19
CA ASP A 178 -0.44 -0.29 -0.73
C ASP A 178 -1.60 -1.22 -0.38
N MET A 179 -1.35 -2.18 0.51
CA MET A 179 -2.33 -3.10 1.06
C MET A 179 -2.42 -2.89 2.56
N VAL A 180 -3.64 -2.77 3.05
CA VAL A 180 -3.96 -2.52 4.46
C VAL A 180 -4.95 -3.55 4.97
N TYR A 181 -4.71 -4.06 6.18
CA TYR A 181 -5.66 -4.87 6.93
C TYR A 181 -5.75 -4.36 8.37
N ILE A 182 -6.97 -4.14 8.83
CA ILE A 182 -7.25 -3.63 10.17
C ILE A 182 -8.11 -4.63 10.91
N ALA A 183 -7.70 -4.97 12.13
CA ALA A 183 -8.51 -5.74 13.08
C ALA A 183 -8.76 -4.91 14.34
N ARG A 184 -10.00 -4.90 14.83
CA ARG A 184 -10.41 -4.13 16.00
C ARG A 184 -10.85 -5.02 17.14
N LEU A 185 -10.75 -4.50 18.37
CA LEU A 185 -11.15 -5.19 19.59
C LEU A 185 -12.65 -5.54 19.62
N ASP A 186 -13.51 -4.75 18.97
CA ASP A 186 -14.94 -5.02 18.82
C ASP A 186 -15.26 -6.13 17.80
N GLY A 187 -14.26 -6.81 17.26
CA GLY A 187 -14.37 -7.89 16.29
C GLY A 187 -14.63 -7.41 14.86
N LYS A 188 -14.55 -6.12 14.57
CA LYS A 188 -14.65 -5.62 13.19
C LYS A 188 -13.30 -5.71 12.50
N HIS A 189 -13.31 -6.18 11.25
CA HIS A 189 -12.14 -6.20 10.40
C HIS A 189 -12.42 -5.45 9.09
N ALA A 190 -11.41 -4.79 8.55
CA ALA A 190 -11.48 -4.10 7.27
C ALA A 190 -10.19 -4.33 6.48
N ALA A 191 -10.31 -4.31 5.14
CA ALA A 191 -9.18 -4.45 4.24
C ALA A 191 -9.34 -3.52 3.04
N ASP A 192 -8.22 -3.01 2.54
CA ASP A 192 -8.20 -2.08 1.41
C ASP A 192 -6.94 -2.26 0.57
N ILE A 193 -7.03 -1.92 -0.73
CA ILE A 193 -5.89 -1.83 -1.65
C ILE A 193 -5.90 -0.40 -2.20
N ARG A 194 -4.79 0.30 -2.08
CA ARG A 194 -4.62 1.70 -2.43
C ARG A 194 -3.52 1.85 -3.49
N PRO A 195 -3.85 1.68 -4.77
CA PRO A 195 -2.88 1.93 -5.83
C PRO A 195 -2.64 3.43 -5.99
N LEU A 196 -1.43 3.80 -6.41
CA LEU A 196 -1.11 5.17 -6.77
C LEU A 196 -0.12 5.17 -7.93
N VAL A 197 -0.37 6.01 -8.94
CA VAL A 197 0.55 6.26 -10.04
C VAL A 197 0.77 7.75 -10.16
N ARG A 198 2.03 8.14 -10.37
CA ARG A 198 2.40 9.53 -10.67
C ARG A 198 3.40 9.55 -11.81
N LEU A 199 3.06 10.33 -12.83
CA LEU A 199 3.97 10.73 -13.90
C LEU A 199 4.37 12.18 -13.66
N SER A 200 5.66 12.49 -13.71
CA SER A 200 6.21 13.83 -13.56
C SER A 200 7.10 14.18 -14.75
N LEU A 201 7.12 15.45 -15.11
CA LEU A 201 7.92 16.00 -16.18
C LEU A 201 8.52 17.33 -15.71
N THR A 202 9.81 17.48 -15.93
CA THR A 202 10.52 18.76 -15.75
C THR A 202 11.30 19.02 -17.03
N VAL A 203 11.18 20.24 -17.54
CA VAL A 203 11.92 20.68 -18.74
C VAL A 203 12.73 21.91 -18.42
N ILE A 204 13.89 22.05 -19.09
CA ILE A 204 14.69 23.27 -19.10
C ILE A 204 14.71 23.80 -20.54
N ALA A 205 14.26 25.04 -20.70
CA ALA A 205 14.34 25.76 -21.96
C ALA A 205 15.47 26.78 -21.91
N LYS A 206 16.17 26.98 -23.03
CA LYS A 206 17.25 27.97 -23.18
C LYS A 206 17.01 28.85 -24.40
N GLN A 207 17.19 30.16 -24.22
CA GLN A 207 17.20 31.14 -25.30
C GLN A 207 18.30 32.17 -25.05
N GLY A 208 19.38 32.12 -25.82
CA GLY A 208 20.58 32.85 -25.53
C GLY A 208 21.19 32.42 -24.18
N GLU A 209 21.45 33.39 -23.31
CA GLU A 209 21.94 33.10 -21.94
C GLU A 209 20.83 32.82 -20.92
N ARG A 210 19.56 33.06 -21.31
CA ARG A 210 18.42 32.84 -20.41
C ARG A 210 18.04 31.35 -20.36
N ARG A 211 17.93 30.81 -19.15
CA ARG A 211 17.44 29.46 -18.88
C ARG A 211 16.23 29.54 -17.95
N GLU A 212 15.18 28.79 -18.31
CA GLU A 212 13.95 28.70 -17.53
C GLU A 212 13.61 27.22 -17.33
N GLN A 213 13.04 26.92 -16.17
CA GLN A 213 12.57 25.58 -15.84
C GLN A 213 11.05 25.58 -15.67
N GLY A 214 10.39 24.56 -16.23
CA GLY A 214 8.99 24.27 -16.03
C GLY A 214 8.78 22.84 -15.57
N SER A 215 7.78 22.61 -14.74
CA SER A 215 7.41 21.28 -14.29
C SER A 215 5.91 21.04 -14.40
N ALA A 216 5.53 19.84 -14.76
CA ALA A 216 4.15 19.37 -14.79
C ALA A 216 4.09 17.93 -14.29
N GLY A 217 2.92 17.48 -13.91
CA GLY A 217 2.70 16.10 -13.52
C GLY A 217 1.22 15.76 -13.40
N GLY A 218 0.94 14.48 -13.44
CA GLY A 218 -0.39 13.93 -13.26
C GLY A 218 -0.30 12.55 -12.63
N GLY A 219 -1.41 12.07 -12.15
CA GLY A 219 -1.50 10.74 -11.55
C GLY A 219 -2.93 10.46 -11.10
N GLY A 220 -3.09 9.29 -10.47
CA GLY A 220 -4.38 8.84 -9.97
C GLY A 220 -4.26 7.55 -9.18
N ARG A 221 -5.42 7.13 -8.68
CA ARG A 221 -5.65 5.86 -7.97
C ARG A 221 -6.62 4.98 -8.74
#